data_e94d0892d4f165e7c72a1c141f16fc41
#
_entry.id   e94d0892d4f165e7c72a1c141f16fc41
#
_cell.length_a   1.000
_cell.length_b   1.000
_cell.length_c   1.000
_cell.angle_alpha   90.00
_cell.angle_beta   90.00
_cell.angle_gamma   90.00
#
_symmetry.space_group_name_H-M   'P 1'
#
loop_
_entity.id
_entity.type
_entity.pdbx_description
1 polymer ?
#
loop_
_entity_poly.entity_id
_entity_poly.type
_entity_poly.pdbx_seq_one_letter_code
_entity_poly.pdbx_strand_id
1 'polypeptide(L)'
;MRKIVMSAFLTACLCASALSVPSLSARDRQEILGGGYRIGARDLLEIRVFGQDKLNTTVRVSEQGKITFPYLGEVPVEGLTASELERRLVQLLEKNLYRNPEVSVRILEFQSKQVSVLGAVAKQGFIELIGRQTLLRVITAAGGLMRDAGKEIIVFRQQPDGTSLPLRIVVDDLMQRGDPKSNIIIEPGDTVMVQVDKSVPIYISGEIRNPGVLQVLKSRLPTLTQAIAQTGGFTDQARKGKVIVTRRDDRGNIKKFEIDVTRIQSGKDKDFLLEENDAVFVSKTWF
;
A
#
# COMPACT_ATOMS: atom_id res chain seq x y z
N MET A 1 -14.58 18.36 -72.59
CA MET A 1 -13.61 17.33 -72.16
C MET A 1 -13.57 17.31 -70.64
N ARG A 2 -14.31 16.40 -70.01
CA ARG A 2 -14.49 16.26 -68.59
C ARG A 2 -13.46 15.28 -68.08
N LYS A 3 -12.62 15.68 -67.13
CA LYS A 3 -11.78 14.76 -66.30
C LYS A 3 -12.45 14.50 -64.96
N ILE A 4 -12.83 13.26 -64.75
CA ILE A 4 -13.36 12.70 -63.55
C ILE A 4 -12.16 12.43 -62.62
N VAL A 5 -12.18 13.02 -61.44
CA VAL A 5 -11.23 12.70 -60.36
C VAL A 5 -11.94 11.77 -59.40
N MET A 6 -11.45 10.53 -59.34
CA MET A 6 -11.93 9.47 -58.48
C MET A 6 -11.17 9.57 -57.14
N SER A 7 -11.90 9.93 -56.09
CA SER A 7 -11.39 10.00 -54.68
C SER A 7 -11.40 8.60 -54.08
N ALA A 8 -10.22 8.06 -53.77
CA ALA A 8 -10.06 6.81 -53.02
C ALA A 8 -10.12 7.07 -51.53
N PHE A 9 -11.18 6.61 -50.85
CA PHE A 9 -11.27 6.53 -49.42
C PHE A 9 -10.37 5.40 -48.90
N LEU A 10 -9.29 5.78 -48.20
CA LEU A 10 -8.40 4.87 -47.49
C LEU A 10 -8.94 4.68 -46.08
N THR A 11 -9.65 3.57 -45.86
CA THR A 11 -10.13 3.15 -44.54
C THR A 11 -8.94 2.57 -43.75
N ALA A 12 -8.39 3.34 -42.82
CA ALA A 12 -7.37 2.87 -41.89
C ALA A 12 -8.03 1.99 -40.82
N CYS A 13 -7.83 0.69 -40.94
CA CYS A 13 -8.20 -0.29 -39.91
C CYS A 13 -7.19 -0.20 -38.75
N LEU A 14 -7.58 0.42 -37.63
CA LEU A 14 -6.81 0.44 -36.42
C LEU A 14 -6.92 -0.95 -35.73
N CYS A 15 -5.98 -1.84 -35.99
CA CYS A 15 -5.78 -3.04 -35.21
C CYS A 15 -5.23 -2.63 -33.82
N ALA A 16 -6.12 -2.56 -32.83
CA ALA A 16 -5.73 -2.53 -31.43
C ALA A 16 -5.15 -3.90 -31.07
N SER A 17 -3.82 -4.03 -31.16
CA SER A 17 -3.10 -5.17 -30.58
C SER A 17 -3.15 -5.05 -29.07
N ALA A 18 -4.10 -5.74 -28.45
CA ALA A 18 -4.10 -5.99 -27.01
C ALA A 18 -2.81 -6.73 -26.67
N LEU A 19 -1.87 -6.04 -26.05
CA LEU A 19 -0.71 -6.65 -25.39
C LEU A 19 -1.24 -7.48 -24.22
N SER A 20 -1.53 -8.76 -24.50
CA SER A 20 -1.77 -9.76 -23.46
C SER A 20 -0.47 -9.94 -22.69
N VAL A 21 -0.39 -9.36 -21.48
CA VAL A 21 0.65 -9.68 -20.52
C VAL A 21 0.50 -11.18 -20.21
N PRO A 22 1.49 -12.02 -20.51
CA PRO A 22 1.39 -13.44 -20.19
C PRO A 22 1.27 -13.58 -18.67
N SER A 23 0.13 -14.07 -18.19
CA SER A 23 -0.01 -14.49 -16.81
C SER A 23 0.96 -15.64 -16.60
N LEU A 24 2.01 -15.43 -15.80
CA LEU A 24 2.92 -16.51 -15.40
C LEU A 24 2.07 -17.69 -14.89
N SER A 25 2.29 -18.86 -15.49
CA SER A 25 1.61 -20.07 -15.06
C SER A 25 2.03 -20.42 -13.63
N ALA A 26 1.19 -21.18 -12.93
CA ALA A 26 1.56 -21.68 -11.59
C ALA A 26 2.88 -22.45 -11.61
N ARG A 27 3.25 -23.05 -12.75
CA ARG A 27 4.52 -23.72 -12.99
C ARG A 27 5.71 -22.75 -13.02
N ASP A 28 5.57 -21.63 -13.73
CA ASP A 28 6.64 -20.62 -13.84
C ASP A 28 6.89 -19.92 -12.49
N ARG A 29 5.81 -19.72 -11.68
CA ARG A 29 5.95 -19.25 -10.30
C ARG A 29 6.73 -20.23 -9.43
N GLN A 30 6.52 -21.52 -9.62
CA GLN A 30 7.17 -22.56 -8.84
C GLN A 30 8.64 -22.73 -9.22
N GLU A 31 9.00 -22.51 -10.48
CA GLU A 31 10.39 -22.58 -10.97
C GLU A 31 11.22 -21.38 -10.47
N ILE A 32 10.62 -20.19 -10.45
CA ILE A 32 11.25 -18.97 -9.87
C ILE A 32 11.37 -19.07 -8.34
N LEU A 33 10.42 -19.73 -7.66
CA LEU A 33 10.41 -19.93 -6.21
C LEU A 33 11.21 -21.15 -5.76
N GLY A 34 11.34 -22.16 -6.61
CA GLY A 34 11.96 -23.46 -6.26
C GLY A 34 13.43 -23.38 -5.89
N GLY A 35 14.15 -22.36 -6.34
CA GLY A 35 15.59 -22.22 -6.07
C GLY A 35 15.95 -21.51 -4.76
N GLY A 36 15.03 -20.84 -4.09
CA GLY A 36 15.37 -19.96 -2.97
C GLY A 36 14.43 -19.95 -1.76
N TYR A 37 13.20 -20.46 -1.89
CA TYR A 37 12.29 -20.48 -0.74
C TYR A 37 12.66 -21.57 0.25
N ARG A 38 12.78 -21.19 1.53
CA ARG A 38 13.00 -22.12 2.64
C ARG A 38 11.70 -22.28 3.42
N ILE A 39 11.26 -23.51 3.55
CA ILE A 39 10.07 -23.92 4.30
C ILE A 39 10.17 -23.41 5.73
N GLY A 40 9.09 -22.87 6.23
CA GLY A 40 8.98 -22.40 7.60
C GLY A 40 7.70 -22.88 8.29
N ALA A 41 7.52 -22.48 9.55
CA ALA A 41 6.35 -22.84 10.32
C ALA A 41 5.06 -22.36 9.64
N ARG A 42 3.98 -23.13 9.75
CA ARG A 42 2.64 -22.92 9.16
C ARG A 42 2.53 -23.09 7.65
N ASP A 43 3.61 -23.27 6.90
CA ASP A 43 3.52 -23.55 5.47
C ASP A 43 2.71 -24.83 5.22
N LEU A 44 1.94 -24.86 4.13
CA LEU A 44 1.18 -26.04 3.70
C LEU A 44 1.91 -26.71 2.57
N LEU A 45 2.29 -27.98 2.78
CA LEU A 45 3.03 -28.78 1.83
C LEU A 45 2.14 -29.90 1.26
N GLU A 46 2.20 -30.10 -0.04
CA GLU A 46 1.70 -31.29 -0.72
C GLU A 46 2.91 -32.18 -1.04
N ILE A 47 2.88 -33.43 -0.54
CA ILE A 47 3.93 -34.41 -0.76
C ILE A 47 3.32 -35.59 -1.50
N ARG A 48 3.89 -35.93 -2.64
CA ARG A 48 3.47 -37.04 -3.47
C ARG A 48 4.62 -38.03 -3.64
N VAL A 49 4.33 -39.32 -3.46
CA VAL A 49 5.27 -40.41 -3.69
C VAL A 49 4.75 -41.24 -4.84
N PHE A 50 5.46 -41.24 -5.95
CA PHE A 50 5.02 -41.93 -7.16
C PHE A 50 4.88 -43.43 -6.92
N GLY A 51 3.75 -44.00 -7.36
CA GLY A 51 3.43 -45.41 -7.19
C GLY A 51 3.03 -45.80 -5.77
N GLN A 52 2.85 -44.85 -4.85
CA GLN A 52 2.48 -45.11 -3.45
C GLN A 52 1.43 -44.12 -2.98
N ASP A 53 0.19 -44.28 -3.43
CA ASP A 53 -0.93 -43.33 -3.12
C ASP A 53 -1.20 -43.17 -1.63
N LYS A 54 -0.89 -44.21 -0.83
CA LYS A 54 -1.06 -44.17 0.63
C LYS A 54 -0.07 -43.22 1.34
N LEU A 55 0.99 -42.78 0.66
CA LEU A 55 1.98 -41.83 1.17
C LEU A 55 1.70 -40.39 0.71
N ASN A 56 0.79 -40.22 -0.27
CA ASN A 56 0.40 -38.88 -0.71
C ASN A 56 -0.32 -38.16 0.43
N THR A 57 0.21 -37.01 0.81
CA THR A 57 -0.34 -36.25 1.93
C THR A 57 -0.21 -34.76 1.73
N THR A 58 -1.19 -34.03 2.24
CA THR A 58 -1.11 -32.57 2.39
C THR A 58 -0.98 -32.30 3.88
N VAL A 59 0.12 -31.66 4.27
CA VAL A 59 0.48 -31.48 5.67
C VAL A 59 0.95 -30.06 5.94
N ARG A 60 0.55 -29.51 7.07
CA ARG A 60 1.00 -28.20 7.55
C ARG A 60 2.20 -28.35 8.45
N VAL A 61 3.20 -27.50 8.24
CA VAL A 61 4.39 -27.44 9.09
C VAL A 61 4.00 -26.92 10.47
N SER A 62 4.37 -27.65 11.52
CA SER A 62 4.12 -27.27 12.91
C SER A 62 4.94 -26.03 13.31
N GLU A 63 4.60 -25.43 14.45
CA GLU A 63 5.35 -24.30 15.03
C GLU A 63 6.81 -24.68 15.37
N GLN A 64 7.07 -25.98 15.54
CA GLN A 64 8.42 -26.53 15.80
C GLN A 64 9.17 -26.84 14.51
N GLY A 65 8.66 -26.43 13.34
CA GLY A 65 9.32 -26.66 12.06
C GLY A 65 9.31 -28.10 11.56
N LYS A 66 8.33 -28.92 12.01
CA LYS A 66 8.23 -30.35 11.65
C LYS A 66 6.93 -30.64 10.91
N ILE A 67 6.93 -31.72 10.13
CA ILE A 67 5.72 -32.32 9.55
C ILE A 67 5.53 -33.73 10.09
N THR A 68 4.27 -34.20 10.14
CA THR A 68 3.97 -35.63 10.38
C THR A 68 3.81 -36.33 9.05
N PHE A 69 4.70 -37.28 8.74
CA PHE A 69 4.67 -38.01 7.49
C PHE A 69 4.32 -39.48 7.75
N PRO A 70 3.46 -40.10 6.91
CA PRO A 70 3.08 -41.51 7.09
C PRO A 70 4.31 -42.43 7.21
N TYR A 71 4.28 -43.35 8.18
CA TYR A 71 5.31 -44.32 8.51
C TYR A 71 6.68 -43.77 8.97
N LEU A 72 6.96 -42.48 8.77
CA LEU A 72 8.22 -41.86 9.23
C LEU A 72 8.02 -41.04 10.54
N GLY A 73 6.78 -40.76 10.91
CA GLY A 73 6.49 -39.93 12.06
C GLY A 73 6.87 -38.44 11.83
N GLU A 74 7.44 -37.80 12.84
CA GLU A 74 7.86 -36.39 12.76
C GLU A 74 9.17 -36.24 11.98
N VAL A 75 9.11 -35.40 10.93
CA VAL A 75 10.26 -35.07 10.07
C VAL A 75 10.53 -33.56 10.18
N PRO A 76 11.74 -33.13 10.61
CA PRO A 76 12.11 -31.71 10.60
C PRO A 76 12.29 -31.20 9.15
N VAL A 77 11.61 -30.10 8.84
CA VAL A 77 11.57 -29.53 7.47
C VAL A 77 11.91 -28.04 7.43
N GLU A 78 11.93 -27.38 8.57
CA GLU A 78 12.23 -25.95 8.63
C GLU A 78 13.61 -25.63 8.07
N GLY A 79 13.67 -24.54 7.28
CA GLY A 79 14.90 -24.09 6.64
C GLY A 79 15.31 -24.88 5.39
N LEU A 80 14.66 -26.01 5.08
CA LEU A 80 14.89 -26.76 3.84
C LEU A 80 14.16 -26.12 2.66
N THR A 81 14.72 -26.20 1.47
CA THR A 81 14.00 -25.96 0.23
C THR A 81 13.14 -27.17 -0.14
N ALA A 82 12.16 -27.01 -1.05
CA ALA A 82 11.36 -28.13 -1.52
C ALA A 82 12.24 -29.29 -2.03
N SER A 83 13.26 -28.98 -2.84
CA SER A 83 14.18 -29.98 -3.39
C SER A 83 15.10 -30.65 -2.33
N GLU A 84 15.45 -29.90 -1.27
CA GLU A 84 16.20 -30.51 -0.14
C GLU A 84 15.30 -31.44 0.66
N LEU A 85 14.02 -31.08 0.84
CA LEU A 85 13.04 -31.93 1.50
C LEU A 85 12.74 -33.20 0.68
N GLU A 86 12.60 -33.09 -0.65
CA GLU A 86 12.44 -34.24 -1.55
C GLU A 86 13.58 -35.25 -1.33
N ARG A 87 14.83 -34.79 -1.43
CA ARG A 87 16.01 -35.65 -1.19
C ARG A 87 16.02 -36.25 0.21
N ARG A 88 15.64 -35.49 1.21
CA ARG A 88 15.57 -35.95 2.60
C ARG A 88 14.54 -37.05 2.79
N LEU A 89 13.34 -36.89 2.19
CA LEU A 89 12.28 -37.91 2.23
C LEU A 89 12.67 -39.16 1.49
N VAL A 90 13.29 -39.05 0.29
CA VAL A 90 13.83 -40.19 -0.46
C VAL A 90 14.78 -41.00 0.42
N GLN A 91 15.78 -40.38 1.05
CA GLN A 91 16.72 -41.01 1.94
C GLN A 91 16.06 -41.74 3.12
N LEU A 92 15.03 -41.14 3.73
CA LEU A 92 14.32 -41.74 4.85
C LEU A 92 13.45 -42.92 4.43
N LEU A 93 12.80 -42.84 3.26
CA LEU A 93 11.98 -43.91 2.70
C LEU A 93 12.83 -45.11 2.23
N GLU A 94 14.00 -44.84 1.62
CA GLU A 94 14.94 -45.90 1.20
C GLU A 94 15.47 -46.74 2.36
N LYS A 95 15.79 -46.10 3.49
CA LYS A 95 16.30 -46.81 4.67
C LYS A 95 15.30 -47.80 5.27
N ASN A 96 14.01 -47.51 5.17
CA ASN A 96 13.03 -48.17 6.00
C ASN A 96 11.98 -49.01 5.20
N LEU A 97 11.63 -48.59 3.95
CA LEU A 97 10.38 -49.07 3.37
C LEU A 97 10.40 -49.35 1.84
N TYR A 98 11.13 -48.60 1.03
CA TYR A 98 10.96 -48.59 -0.43
C TYR A 98 12.32 -48.56 -1.16
N ARG A 99 12.40 -49.21 -2.34
CA ARG A 99 13.58 -49.11 -3.24
C ARG A 99 13.34 -48.00 -4.27
N ASN A 100 14.24 -47.02 -4.33
CA ASN A 100 14.22 -45.89 -5.27
C ASN A 100 12.85 -45.16 -5.32
N PRO A 101 12.33 -44.64 -4.20
CA PRO A 101 11.09 -43.90 -4.21
C PRO A 101 11.29 -42.53 -4.92
N GLU A 102 10.37 -42.14 -5.80
CA GLU A 102 10.35 -40.84 -6.39
C GLU A 102 9.37 -39.95 -5.61
N VAL A 103 9.88 -38.87 -5.02
CA VAL A 103 9.13 -37.95 -4.16
C VAL A 103 9.06 -36.57 -4.80
N SER A 104 7.86 -35.96 -4.82
CA SER A 104 7.67 -34.60 -5.23
C SER A 104 7.08 -33.81 -4.08
N VAL A 105 7.65 -32.65 -3.76
CA VAL A 105 7.19 -31.73 -2.73
C VAL A 105 6.76 -30.42 -3.38
N ARG A 106 5.53 -30.01 -3.08
CA ARG A 106 4.95 -28.74 -3.55
C ARG A 106 4.47 -27.92 -2.37
N ILE A 107 4.82 -26.65 -2.34
CA ILE A 107 4.32 -25.73 -1.32
C ILE A 107 3.01 -25.13 -1.84
N LEU A 108 1.91 -25.39 -1.14
CA LEU A 108 0.58 -24.87 -1.49
C LEU A 108 0.30 -23.50 -0.89
N GLU A 109 0.77 -23.27 0.36
CA GLU A 109 0.60 -22.01 1.08
C GLU A 109 1.92 -21.61 1.74
N PHE A 110 2.33 -20.35 1.52
CA PHE A 110 3.56 -19.76 2.03
C PHE A 110 3.24 -18.87 3.24
N GLN A 111 2.84 -19.45 4.37
CA GLN A 111 2.42 -18.66 5.54
C GLN A 111 3.58 -18.21 6.43
N SER A 112 4.74 -18.86 6.34
CA SER A 112 5.90 -18.52 7.17
C SER A 112 6.58 -17.20 6.77
N LYS A 113 6.27 -16.66 5.59
CA LYS A 113 6.90 -15.45 5.05
C LYS A 113 5.87 -14.42 4.59
N GLN A 114 4.92 -14.12 5.44
CA GLN A 114 3.94 -13.07 5.19
C GLN A 114 4.25 -11.81 5.98
N VAL A 115 3.85 -10.68 5.43
CA VAL A 115 3.79 -9.38 6.09
C VAL A 115 2.36 -8.90 6.14
N SER A 116 1.94 -8.34 7.26
CA SER A 116 0.62 -7.71 7.40
C SER A 116 0.70 -6.25 6.94
N VAL A 117 -0.21 -5.81 6.05
CA VAL A 117 -0.31 -4.42 5.60
C VAL A 117 -1.67 -3.86 5.94
N LEU A 118 -1.68 -2.76 6.69
CA LEU A 118 -2.88 -2.13 7.26
C LEU A 118 -2.90 -0.62 7.00
N GLY A 119 -4.08 0.00 7.12
CA GLY A 119 -4.25 1.45 7.05
C GLY A 119 -4.52 1.97 5.62
N ALA A 120 -3.97 3.13 5.27
CA ALA A 120 -4.29 3.83 4.02
C ALA A 120 -3.56 3.25 2.80
N VAL A 121 -3.84 1.98 2.49
CA VAL A 121 -3.39 1.26 1.28
C VAL A 121 -4.60 0.73 0.51
N ALA A 122 -4.46 0.54 -0.79
CA ALA A 122 -5.59 0.11 -1.64
C ALA A 122 -6.08 -1.29 -1.28
N LYS A 123 -5.20 -2.21 -0.86
CA LYS A 123 -5.52 -3.58 -0.45
C LYS A 123 -4.83 -3.88 0.88
N GLN A 124 -5.63 -3.94 1.94
CA GLN A 124 -5.17 -4.37 3.26
C GLN A 124 -5.14 -5.90 3.34
N GLY A 125 -4.29 -6.45 4.18
CA GLY A 125 -4.20 -7.88 4.44
C GLY A 125 -2.79 -8.41 4.46
N PHE A 126 -2.65 -9.72 4.30
CA PHE A 126 -1.37 -10.38 4.27
C PHE A 126 -0.79 -10.38 2.86
N ILE A 127 0.49 -10.04 2.75
CA ILE A 127 1.26 -10.10 1.51
C ILE A 127 2.39 -11.10 1.70
N GLU A 128 2.52 -11.99 0.74
CA GLU A 128 3.57 -12.99 0.69
C GLU A 128 4.91 -12.36 0.27
N LEU A 129 5.96 -12.59 1.05
CA LEU A 129 7.30 -12.13 0.74
C LEU A 129 8.06 -13.14 -0.11
N ILE A 130 8.19 -12.87 -1.39
CA ILE A 130 8.99 -13.66 -2.32
C ILE A 130 10.41 -13.11 -2.37
N GLY A 131 11.35 -13.76 -1.70
CA GLY A 131 12.73 -13.29 -1.57
C GLY A 131 12.86 -12.02 -0.71
N ARG A 132 13.95 -11.28 -0.92
CA ARG A 132 14.17 -10.01 -0.19
C ARG A 132 13.32 -8.91 -0.82
N GLN A 133 12.36 -8.40 -0.08
CA GLN A 133 11.50 -7.30 -0.54
C GLN A 133 11.69 -6.06 0.31
N THR A 134 11.61 -4.91 -0.34
CA THR A 134 11.67 -3.60 0.33
C THR A 134 10.27 -3.08 0.64
N LEU A 135 10.18 -2.11 1.54
CA LEU A 135 8.93 -1.45 1.93
C LEU A 135 8.15 -0.93 0.70
N LEU A 136 8.85 -0.30 -0.24
CA LEU A 136 8.21 0.22 -1.46
C LEU A 136 7.56 -0.89 -2.30
N ARG A 137 8.21 -2.05 -2.43
CA ARG A 137 7.65 -3.21 -3.15
C ARG A 137 6.42 -3.77 -2.45
N VAL A 138 6.45 -3.86 -1.12
CA VAL A 138 5.31 -4.33 -0.31
C VAL A 138 4.12 -3.38 -0.47
N ILE A 139 4.34 -2.05 -0.37
CA ILE A 139 3.28 -1.06 -0.60
C ILE A 139 2.73 -1.16 -2.03
N THR A 140 3.59 -1.34 -3.02
CA THR A 140 3.17 -1.52 -4.43
C THR A 140 2.32 -2.79 -4.59
N ALA A 141 2.69 -3.90 -3.94
CA ALA A 141 1.91 -5.14 -3.93
C ALA A 141 0.54 -4.96 -3.24
N ALA A 142 0.47 -4.08 -2.23
CA ALA A 142 -0.78 -3.64 -1.60
C ALA A 142 -1.63 -2.70 -2.49
N GLY A 143 -1.23 -2.46 -3.73
CA GLY A 143 -1.93 -1.57 -4.67
C GLY A 143 -1.62 -0.09 -4.50
N GLY A 144 -0.58 0.25 -3.72
CA GLY A 144 -0.14 1.62 -3.46
C GLY A 144 -0.84 2.29 -2.29
N LEU A 145 -0.42 3.53 -2.02
CA LEU A 145 -1.01 4.37 -0.98
C LEU A 145 -2.33 4.98 -1.46
N MET A 146 -3.30 5.11 -0.55
CA MET A 146 -4.54 5.83 -0.79
C MET A 146 -4.33 7.36 -0.74
N ARG A 147 -5.32 8.13 -1.22
CA ARG A 147 -5.26 9.61 -1.24
C ARG A 147 -5.21 10.22 0.15
N ASP A 148 -5.80 9.56 1.12
CA ASP A 148 -5.85 9.90 2.53
C ASP A 148 -4.71 9.26 3.35
N ALA A 149 -3.66 8.76 2.69
CA ALA A 149 -2.48 8.30 3.38
C ALA A 149 -1.79 9.46 4.10
N GLY A 150 -1.48 9.24 5.37
CA GLY A 150 -0.79 10.18 6.23
C GLY A 150 0.70 10.34 5.86
N LYS A 151 1.40 11.13 6.64
CA LYS A 151 2.82 11.45 6.38
C LYS A 151 3.78 10.35 6.81
N GLU A 152 3.34 9.38 7.60
CA GLU A 152 4.20 8.34 8.17
C GLU A 152 3.67 6.93 7.90
N ILE A 153 4.61 6.04 7.66
CA ILE A 153 4.42 4.59 7.66
C ILE A 153 5.17 4.07 8.88
N ILE A 154 4.53 3.20 9.66
CA ILE A 154 5.13 2.55 10.80
C ILE A 154 5.26 1.07 10.49
N VAL A 155 6.48 0.55 10.54
CA VAL A 155 6.75 -0.88 10.42
C VAL A 155 7.03 -1.42 11.82
N PHE A 156 6.14 -2.28 12.30
CA PHE A 156 6.32 -2.97 13.58
C PHE A 156 7.07 -4.28 13.32
N ARG A 157 8.30 -4.35 13.78
CA ARG A 157 9.15 -5.53 13.70
C ARG A 157 9.22 -6.23 15.05
N GLN A 158 8.90 -7.52 15.06
CA GLN A 158 9.04 -8.32 16.27
C GLN A 158 10.50 -8.67 16.50
N GLN A 159 10.96 -8.47 17.74
CA GLN A 159 12.28 -8.86 18.19
C GLN A 159 12.23 -10.28 18.78
N PRO A 160 13.37 -10.98 18.86
CA PRO A 160 13.44 -12.33 19.45
C PRO A 160 13.00 -12.39 20.92
N ASP A 161 13.04 -11.28 21.62
CA ASP A 161 12.58 -11.14 23.02
C ASP A 161 11.05 -10.94 23.14
N GLY A 162 10.32 -10.94 22.01
CA GLY A 162 8.88 -10.71 21.96
C GLY A 162 8.48 -9.24 21.97
N THR A 163 9.41 -8.31 22.06
CA THR A 163 9.11 -6.87 21.95
C THR A 163 8.88 -6.46 20.51
N SER A 164 8.09 -5.39 20.31
CA SER A 164 7.84 -4.84 18.97
C SER A 164 8.58 -3.52 18.79
N LEU A 165 9.47 -3.45 17.80
CA LEU A 165 10.21 -2.25 17.44
C LEU A 165 9.45 -1.47 16.36
N PRO A 166 8.96 -0.24 16.65
CA PRO A 166 8.34 0.61 15.63
C PRO A 166 9.41 1.35 14.82
N LEU A 167 9.50 1.05 13.54
CA LEU A 167 10.33 1.78 12.57
C LEU A 167 9.43 2.80 11.88
N ARG A 168 9.71 4.10 12.06
CA ARG A 168 8.93 5.19 11.44
C ARG A 168 9.59 5.65 10.17
N ILE A 169 8.85 5.67 9.09
CA ILE A 169 9.30 6.07 7.76
C ILE A 169 8.42 7.22 7.26
N VAL A 170 9.04 8.31 6.82
CA VAL A 170 8.34 9.44 6.21
C VAL A 170 7.97 9.09 4.78
N VAL A 171 6.70 9.24 4.42
CA VAL A 171 6.17 8.91 3.10
C VAL A 171 6.87 9.70 1.99
N ASP A 172 7.11 11.00 2.19
CA ASP A 172 7.77 11.85 1.20
C ASP A 172 9.21 11.42 0.93
N ASP A 173 9.95 10.99 1.95
CA ASP A 173 11.31 10.49 1.80
C ASP A 173 11.35 9.19 1.00
N LEU A 174 10.38 8.30 1.25
CA LEU A 174 10.25 7.04 0.52
C LEU A 174 9.82 7.22 -0.93
N MET A 175 8.77 8.04 -1.17
CA MET A 175 8.06 8.08 -2.45
C MET A 175 8.57 9.17 -3.39
N GLN A 176 9.00 10.32 -2.87
CA GLN A 176 9.41 11.47 -3.69
C GLN A 176 10.92 11.64 -3.74
N ARG A 177 11.60 11.50 -2.60
CA ARG A 177 13.06 11.67 -2.53
C ARG A 177 13.82 10.40 -2.88
N GLY A 178 13.15 9.22 -2.80
CA GLY A 178 13.78 7.94 -3.07
C GLY A 178 14.92 7.62 -2.12
N ASP A 179 14.87 8.11 -0.87
CA ASP A 179 15.92 7.89 0.12
C ASP A 179 16.10 6.39 0.38
N PRO A 180 17.29 5.81 0.09
CA PRO A 180 17.54 4.39 0.33
C PRO A 180 17.37 3.97 1.79
N LYS A 181 17.56 4.88 2.75
CA LYS A 181 17.38 4.60 4.18
C LYS A 181 15.91 4.44 4.55
N SER A 182 15.03 5.10 3.85
CA SER A 182 13.57 5.00 4.03
C SER A 182 12.98 3.74 3.37
N ASN A 183 13.66 3.18 2.38
CA ASN A 183 13.24 1.96 1.67
C ASN A 183 13.83 0.69 2.32
N ILE A 184 13.47 0.46 3.58
CA ILE A 184 13.97 -0.65 4.38
C ILE A 184 13.56 -2.01 3.80
N ILE A 185 14.35 -3.05 4.12
CA ILE A 185 14.00 -4.44 3.82
C ILE A 185 12.93 -4.88 4.83
N ILE A 186 11.84 -5.45 4.32
CA ILE A 186 10.76 -6.02 5.13
C ILE A 186 11.08 -7.47 5.44
N GLU A 187 10.87 -7.85 6.69
CA GLU A 187 11.10 -9.19 7.20
C GLU A 187 9.77 -9.94 7.42
N PRO A 188 9.77 -11.28 7.35
CA PRO A 188 8.61 -12.08 7.69
C PRO A 188 8.08 -11.76 9.09
N GLY A 189 6.76 -11.60 9.20
CA GLY A 189 6.13 -11.23 10.47
C GLY A 189 6.06 -9.73 10.74
N ASP A 190 6.70 -8.88 9.93
CA ASP A 190 6.54 -7.43 10.03
C ASP A 190 5.07 -7.03 9.83
N THR A 191 4.64 -5.98 10.54
CA THR A 191 3.36 -5.32 10.29
C THR A 191 3.61 -3.91 9.79
N VAL A 192 3.21 -3.65 8.55
CA VAL A 192 3.30 -2.34 7.90
C VAL A 192 1.99 -1.61 8.10
N MET A 193 2.00 -0.52 8.87
CA MET A 193 0.85 0.33 9.12
C MET A 193 1.04 1.67 8.42
N VAL A 194 0.21 1.95 7.43
CA VAL A 194 0.13 3.27 6.79
C VAL A 194 -0.90 4.10 7.55
N GLN A 195 -0.46 5.18 8.19
CA GLN A 195 -1.38 6.04 8.92
C GLN A 195 -2.42 6.64 7.97
N VAL A 196 -3.67 6.77 8.46
CA VAL A 196 -4.72 7.49 7.74
C VAL A 196 -4.66 8.95 8.13
N ASP A 197 -4.63 9.85 7.17
CA ASP A 197 -4.73 11.28 7.40
C ASP A 197 -6.18 11.66 7.71
N LYS A 198 -6.38 12.37 8.81
CA LYS A 198 -7.72 12.76 9.22
C LYS A 198 -8.25 13.88 8.33
N SER A 199 -9.48 13.71 7.83
CA SER A 199 -10.22 14.81 7.22
C SER A 199 -10.75 15.74 8.30
N VAL A 200 -10.52 17.03 8.14
CA VAL A 200 -10.95 18.08 9.08
C VAL A 200 -11.74 19.15 8.35
N PRO A 201 -12.79 19.71 8.97
CA PRO A 201 -13.60 20.73 8.35
C PRO A 201 -12.97 22.12 8.48
N ILE A 202 -13.16 22.94 7.44
CA ILE A 202 -13.01 24.41 7.43
C ILE A 202 -14.36 24.97 6.99
N TYR A 203 -14.91 25.91 7.76
CA TYR A 203 -16.20 26.48 7.50
C TYR A 203 -16.04 27.78 6.70
N ILE A 204 -16.68 27.90 5.54
CA ILE A 204 -16.58 29.08 4.67
C ILE A 204 -17.97 29.63 4.42
N SER A 205 -18.13 30.90 4.72
CA SER A 205 -19.42 31.58 4.66
C SER A 205 -19.33 33.05 4.19
N GLY A 206 -20.48 33.65 3.87
CA GLY A 206 -20.57 35.01 3.36
C GLY A 206 -20.46 35.09 1.84
N GLU A 207 -19.83 36.13 1.32
CA GLU A 207 -19.76 36.46 -0.10
C GLU A 207 -18.72 35.60 -0.85
N ILE A 208 -18.98 34.32 -0.85
CA ILE A 208 -18.24 33.26 -1.59
C ILE A 208 -19.22 32.56 -2.54
N ARG A 209 -18.78 32.16 -3.71
CA ARG A 209 -19.67 31.54 -4.72
C ARG A 209 -20.30 30.22 -4.24
N ASN A 210 -19.52 29.36 -3.58
CA ASN A 210 -20.00 28.10 -3.03
C ASN A 210 -19.68 28.05 -1.53
N PRO A 211 -20.45 28.75 -0.67
CA PRO A 211 -20.25 28.70 0.77
C PRO A 211 -20.60 27.33 1.32
N GLY A 212 -19.91 26.87 2.36
CA GLY A 212 -20.15 25.58 2.96
C GLY A 212 -18.98 25.07 3.79
N VAL A 213 -18.93 23.77 3.98
CA VAL A 213 -17.86 23.10 4.72
C VAL A 213 -16.87 22.50 3.72
N LEU A 214 -15.62 22.96 3.78
CA LEU A 214 -14.52 22.42 3.01
C LEU A 214 -13.84 21.31 3.83
N GLN A 215 -13.93 20.07 3.37
CA GLN A 215 -13.22 18.94 3.98
C GLN A 215 -11.80 18.87 3.42
N VAL A 216 -10.81 18.96 4.31
CA VAL A 216 -9.39 18.95 3.94
C VAL A 216 -8.63 17.94 4.78
N LEU A 217 -7.54 17.40 4.27
CA LEU A 217 -6.67 16.53 5.05
C LEU A 217 -5.86 17.36 6.06
N LYS A 218 -5.80 16.91 7.30
CA LYS A 218 -5.09 17.60 8.38
C LYS A 218 -3.62 17.86 8.07
N SER A 219 -2.99 16.96 7.32
CA SER A 219 -1.59 17.12 6.90
C SER A 219 -1.39 18.13 5.76
N ARG A 220 -2.47 18.55 5.08
CA ARG A 220 -2.46 19.41 3.89
C ARG A 220 -3.48 20.55 4.02
N LEU A 221 -3.40 21.26 5.14
CA LEU A 221 -4.27 22.41 5.37
C LEU A 221 -3.99 23.50 4.32
N PRO A 222 -5.03 24.05 3.69
CA PRO A 222 -4.88 25.10 2.68
C PRO A 222 -4.57 26.44 3.33
N THR A 223 -4.04 27.36 2.56
CA THR A 223 -4.03 28.76 2.89
C THR A 223 -5.42 29.38 2.66
N LEU A 224 -5.66 30.56 3.18
CA LEU A 224 -6.93 31.28 3.03
C LEU A 224 -7.29 31.48 1.56
N THR A 225 -6.33 31.93 0.74
CA THR A 225 -6.59 32.12 -0.69
C THR A 225 -6.86 30.81 -1.44
N GLN A 226 -6.19 29.72 -1.06
CA GLN A 226 -6.45 28.40 -1.62
C GLN A 226 -7.84 27.87 -1.25
N ALA A 227 -8.26 28.05 0.01
CA ALA A 227 -9.58 27.63 0.47
C ALA A 227 -10.70 28.41 -0.25
N ILE A 228 -10.53 29.71 -0.40
CA ILE A 228 -11.46 30.59 -1.15
C ILE A 228 -11.53 30.16 -2.62
N ALA A 229 -10.37 29.85 -3.25
CA ALA A 229 -10.34 29.41 -4.64
C ALA A 229 -11.04 28.05 -4.83
N GLN A 230 -10.86 27.10 -3.90
CA GLN A 230 -11.52 25.80 -3.93
C GLN A 230 -13.05 25.89 -3.79
N THR A 231 -13.54 26.93 -3.13
CA THR A 231 -14.99 27.20 -2.99
C THR A 231 -15.54 28.13 -4.09
N GLY A 232 -14.84 28.23 -5.23
CA GLY A 232 -15.29 28.97 -6.41
C GLY A 232 -14.93 30.45 -6.42
N GLY A 233 -14.22 30.91 -5.38
CA GLY A 233 -13.80 32.33 -5.28
C GLY A 233 -14.86 33.28 -4.68
N PHE A 234 -14.50 34.54 -4.65
CA PHE A 234 -15.36 35.59 -4.17
C PHE A 234 -16.54 35.91 -5.11
N THR A 235 -17.66 36.34 -4.56
CA THR A 235 -18.70 37.00 -5.35
C THR A 235 -18.28 38.43 -5.74
N ASP A 236 -19.02 39.06 -6.67
CA ASP A 236 -18.75 40.45 -7.10
C ASP A 236 -18.98 41.44 -5.97
N GLN A 237 -19.78 41.09 -4.95
CA GLN A 237 -20.11 41.90 -3.81
C GLN A 237 -19.21 41.69 -2.60
N ALA A 238 -18.18 40.81 -2.74
CA ALA A 238 -17.30 40.47 -1.64
C ALA A 238 -16.34 41.60 -1.25
N ARG A 239 -16.24 41.86 0.05
CA ARG A 239 -15.27 42.79 0.62
C ARG A 239 -13.92 42.06 0.85
N LYS A 240 -13.09 41.97 -0.19
CA LYS A 240 -11.82 41.23 -0.18
C LYS A 240 -10.76 41.76 0.78
N GLY A 241 -10.83 43.09 1.10
CA GLY A 241 -9.95 43.75 2.07
C GLY A 241 -10.26 43.44 3.53
N LYS A 242 -11.36 42.71 3.82
CA LYS A 242 -11.79 42.43 5.19
C LYS A 242 -12.43 41.05 5.29
N VAL A 243 -11.59 40.03 5.27
CA VAL A 243 -11.98 38.64 5.51
C VAL A 243 -11.72 38.33 6.99
N ILE A 244 -12.69 37.76 7.67
CA ILE A 244 -12.58 37.41 9.09
C ILE A 244 -12.37 35.89 9.19
N VAL A 245 -11.28 35.50 9.82
CA VAL A 245 -11.05 34.09 10.20
C VAL A 245 -11.22 33.99 11.71
N THR A 246 -12.12 33.10 12.12
CA THR A 246 -12.41 32.84 13.53
C THR A 246 -11.85 31.46 13.87
N ARG A 247 -10.95 31.42 14.84
CA ARG A 247 -10.30 30.20 15.34
C ARG A 247 -10.63 29.99 16.80
N ARG A 248 -10.97 28.75 17.15
CA ARG A 248 -11.16 28.37 18.55
C ARG A 248 -9.92 27.59 19.03
N ASP A 249 -9.32 28.05 20.11
CA ASP A 249 -8.21 27.33 20.72
C ASP A 249 -8.70 26.11 21.55
N ASP A 250 -7.78 25.25 22.00
CA ASP A 250 -8.08 24.05 22.79
C ASP A 250 -8.76 24.36 24.14
N ARG A 251 -8.69 25.61 24.60
CA ARG A 251 -9.33 26.08 25.83
C ARG A 251 -10.73 26.67 25.58
N GLY A 252 -11.18 26.68 24.31
CA GLY A 252 -12.47 27.19 23.91
C GLY A 252 -12.50 28.72 23.66
N ASN A 253 -11.36 29.43 23.80
CA ASN A 253 -11.31 30.86 23.52
C ASN A 253 -11.37 31.12 22.01
N ILE A 254 -12.07 32.21 21.65
CA ILE A 254 -12.23 32.61 20.25
C ILE A 254 -11.21 33.67 19.91
N LYS A 255 -10.36 33.41 18.91
CA LYS A 255 -9.48 34.39 18.28
C LYS A 255 -10.04 34.79 16.93
N LYS A 256 -10.09 36.09 16.64
CA LYS A 256 -10.52 36.66 15.35
C LYS A 256 -9.33 37.29 14.66
N PHE A 257 -9.13 36.93 13.41
CA PHE A 257 -8.11 37.51 12.53
C PHE A 257 -8.81 38.23 11.41
N GLU A 258 -8.48 39.51 11.21
CA GLU A 258 -8.95 40.30 10.08
C GLU A 258 -7.84 40.32 9.02
N ILE A 259 -8.14 39.84 7.82
CA ILE A 259 -7.16 39.59 6.77
C ILE A 259 -7.57 40.32 5.51
N ASP A 260 -6.66 41.10 4.95
CA ASP A 260 -6.82 41.75 3.65
C ASP A 260 -6.25 40.84 2.54
N VAL A 261 -7.13 40.15 1.84
CA VAL A 261 -6.75 39.25 0.76
C VAL A 261 -6.20 40.01 -0.46
N THR A 262 -6.55 41.29 -0.63
CA THR A 262 -6.02 42.09 -1.75
C THR A 262 -4.52 42.34 -1.58
N ARG A 263 -4.07 42.54 -0.33
CA ARG A 263 -2.66 42.67 0.00
C ARG A 263 -1.87 41.37 -0.21
N ILE A 264 -2.48 40.21 0.12
CA ILE A 264 -1.90 38.92 -0.15
C ILE A 264 -1.76 38.69 -1.67
N GLN A 265 -2.82 38.95 -2.43
CA GLN A 265 -2.82 38.83 -3.89
C GLN A 265 -1.81 39.73 -4.60
N SER A 266 -1.54 40.91 -4.03
CA SER A 266 -0.52 41.86 -4.53
C SER A 266 0.89 41.55 -4.04
N GLY A 267 1.10 40.44 -3.29
CA GLY A 267 2.40 40.02 -2.77
C GLY A 267 2.94 40.87 -1.60
N LYS A 268 2.11 41.76 -1.03
CA LYS A 268 2.50 42.64 0.10
C LYS A 268 2.49 41.90 1.44
N ASP A 269 1.57 40.96 1.60
CA ASP A 269 1.44 40.17 2.82
C ASP A 269 1.57 38.66 2.49
N LYS A 270 2.00 37.87 3.46
CA LYS A 270 2.04 36.40 3.36
C LYS A 270 0.62 35.87 3.47
N ASP A 271 0.35 34.77 2.74
CA ASP A 271 -0.93 34.10 2.82
C ASP A 271 -1.15 33.49 4.22
N PHE A 272 -2.40 33.51 4.68
CA PHE A 272 -2.77 33.01 6.00
C PHE A 272 -3.03 31.52 5.97
N LEU A 273 -2.30 30.74 6.77
CA LEU A 273 -2.50 29.30 6.88
C LEU A 273 -3.71 29.03 7.77
N LEU A 274 -4.68 28.30 7.22
CA LEU A 274 -5.85 27.85 7.97
C LEU A 274 -5.52 26.64 8.86
N GLU A 275 -6.27 26.50 9.94
CA GLU A 275 -6.21 25.36 10.84
C GLU A 275 -7.55 24.60 10.86
N GLU A 276 -7.55 23.42 11.47
CA GLU A 276 -8.79 22.65 11.64
C GLU A 276 -9.86 23.44 12.41
N ASN A 277 -11.11 23.34 11.96
CA ASN A 277 -12.27 24.04 12.54
C ASN A 277 -12.25 25.57 12.40
N ASP A 278 -11.36 26.15 11.61
CA ASP A 278 -11.43 27.58 11.31
C ASP A 278 -12.75 27.94 10.60
N ALA A 279 -13.33 29.07 10.98
CA ALA A 279 -14.49 29.64 10.32
C ALA A 279 -14.09 30.92 9.59
N VAL A 280 -14.17 30.88 8.26
CA VAL A 280 -13.90 32.01 7.36
C VAL A 280 -15.21 32.68 7.02
N PHE A 281 -15.29 33.98 7.25
CA PHE A 281 -16.45 34.81 6.89
C PHE A 281 -16.01 35.95 5.99
N VAL A 282 -16.69 36.09 4.86
CA VAL A 282 -16.47 37.17 3.90
C VAL A 282 -17.68 38.08 3.92
N SER A 283 -17.47 39.32 4.35
CA SER A 283 -18.54 40.33 4.40
C SER A 283 -18.86 40.87 3.01
N LYS A 284 -20.07 41.42 2.90
CA LYS A 284 -20.53 42.20 1.74
C LYS A 284 -19.92 43.57 1.73
N THR A 285 -19.61 44.12 0.57
CA THR A 285 -19.29 45.54 0.39
C THR A 285 -20.58 46.34 0.45
N TRP A 286 -20.62 47.36 1.32
CA TRP A 286 -21.71 48.32 1.37
C TRP A 286 -21.30 49.51 0.51
N PHE A 287 -22.15 49.85 -0.43
CA PHE A 287 -22.09 51.11 -1.18
C PHE A 287 -23.26 51.98 -0.77
#